data_80d530bff9d0f223e310473eb6c0da77
#
_entry.id   80d530bff9d0f223e310473eb6c0da77
#
_cell.length_a   1.000
_cell.length_b   1.000
_cell.length_c   1.000
_cell.angle_alpha   90.00
_cell.angle_beta   90.00
_cell.angle_gamma   90.00
#
_symmetry.space_group_name_H-M   'P 1'
#
loop_
_entity.id
_entity.type
_entity.pdbx_description
1 polymer ?
#
loop_
_entity_poly.entity_id
_entity_poly.type
_entity_poly.pdbx_seq_one_letter_code
_entity_poly.pdbx_strand_id
1 'polypeptide(L)'
;MQNVQSLNPQNYTTKIDVATSDCYIKPNITKDNEKLVNACNKANSILNSTFSVKVINKVENIDSATVKSWVSVDKDFNVNVDETKIGNYVETLNSKYTTYGKDRKFKTTYGDVVTVSKGDYGRKLNATSLKTDLTTAVKNGKSSTVVAKFSRTAMGSLENDLGTTYAEIDLTNQRMWMYKDGKVVVATDVVTGKPDGEHDTPQGTYKLKYKEKNATLKGANYSTPVAWWMPFNGDIGMHDATWQPTFGGDRYIKHGSHGCVNLPLDKAASIFNYAVVNMPVVCYYHAKTDNPNTSTETTTQSTTKAS
;
A
#
# COMPACT_ATOMS: atom_id res chain seq x y z
N MET A 1 -18.65 33.93 -57.21
CA MET A 1 -19.77 34.81 -57.63
C MET A 1 -19.74 35.18 -59.13
N GLN A 2 -18.71 34.82 -59.89
CA GLN A 2 -18.66 35.16 -61.35
C GLN A 2 -19.55 34.31 -62.24
N ASN A 3 -19.93 33.08 -61.84
CA ASN A 3 -20.73 32.17 -62.67
C ASN A 3 -22.25 32.41 -62.66
N VAL A 4 -22.77 33.26 -61.79
CA VAL A 4 -24.22 33.53 -61.71
C VAL A 4 -24.65 34.59 -62.71
N GLN A 5 -23.72 35.43 -63.18
CA GLN A 5 -24.02 36.51 -64.17
C GLN A 5 -24.17 36.06 -65.60
N SER A 6 -23.85 34.81 -65.96
CA SER A 6 -23.97 34.27 -67.30
C SER A 6 -25.24 33.42 -67.58
N LEU A 7 -26.10 33.30 -66.56
CA LEU A 7 -27.34 32.55 -66.70
C LEU A 7 -28.36 33.40 -67.46
N ASN A 8 -28.75 32.95 -68.64
CA ASN A 8 -29.82 33.53 -69.43
C ASN A 8 -31.15 33.35 -68.68
N PRO A 9 -31.81 34.43 -68.25
CA PRO A 9 -33.04 34.31 -67.43
C PRO A 9 -34.25 33.66 -68.14
N GLN A 10 -34.14 33.41 -69.45
CA GLN A 10 -35.19 32.76 -70.22
C GLN A 10 -35.07 31.23 -70.34
N ASN A 11 -33.98 30.59 -69.80
CA ASN A 11 -33.78 29.15 -69.95
C ASN A 11 -33.77 28.47 -68.58
N TYR A 12 -34.97 28.24 -68.04
CA TYR A 12 -35.19 27.62 -66.71
C TYR A 12 -34.79 26.12 -66.63
N THR A 13 -34.25 25.51 -67.70
CA THR A 13 -33.86 24.10 -67.75
C THR A 13 -32.36 23.86 -67.71
N THR A 14 -31.52 24.90 -67.56
CA THR A 14 -30.07 24.71 -67.45
C THR A 14 -29.71 24.03 -66.13
N LYS A 15 -29.35 22.77 -66.19
CA LYS A 15 -28.80 22.04 -65.02
C LYS A 15 -27.36 22.51 -64.83
N ILE A 16 -27.13 23.15 -63.70
CA ILE A 16 -25.77 23.48 -63.25
C ILE A 16 -25.26 22.27 -62.46
N ASP A 17 -24.22 21.61 -62.96
CA ASP A 17 -23.51 20.62 -62.18
C ASP A 17 -22.63 21.31 -61.13
N VAL A 18 -23.13 21.40 -59.90
CA VAL A 18 -22.49 22.07 -58.78
C VAL A 18 -21.16 21.40 -58.41
N ALA A 19 -21.00 20.12 -58.77
CA ALA A 19 -19.77 19.35 -58.50
C ALA A 19 -18.61 19.74 -59.42
N THR A 20 -18.92 20.29 -60.65
CA THR A 20 -17.91 20.73 -61.63
C THR A 20 -17.75 22.22 -61.71
N SER A 21 -18.60 23.00 -61.04
CA SER A 21 -18.50 24.46 -60.97
C SER A 21 -17.60 24.94 -59.85
N ASP A 22 -16.84 26.00 -60.03
CA ASP A 22 -15.99 26.62 -59.01
C ASP A 22 -16.81 27.32 -57.90
N CYS A 23 -18.07 26.84 -57.69
CA CYS A 23 -18.98 27.36 -56.67
C CYS A 23 -18.62 26.92 -55.26
N TYR A 24 -17.78 25.89 -55.10
CA TYR A 24 -17.34 25.38 -53.80
C TYR A 24 -15.87 25.67 -53.56
N ILE A 25 -15.61 26.21 -52.36
CA ILE A 25 -14.24 26.21 -51.84
C ILE A 25 -13.89 24.75 -51.54
N LYS A 26 -12.96 24.17 -52.30
CA LYS A 26 -12.48 22.80 -52.04
C LYS A 26 -11.83 22.76 -50.68
N PRO A 27 -12.20 21.82 -49.80
CA PRO A 27 -11.54 21.68 -48.53
C PRO A 27 -10.04 21.40 -48.72
N ASN A 28 -9.21 22.07 -48.00
CA ASN A 28 -7.74 21.85 -48.03
C ASN A 28 -7.37 20.45 -47.51
N ILE A 29 -8.26 19.82 -46.73
CA ILE A 29 -8.08 18.48 -46.15
C ILE A 29 -9.22 17.59 -46.62
N THR A 30 -8.89 16.52 -47.28
CA THR A 30 -9.83 15.50 -47.80
C THR A 30 -9.63 14.20 -47.01
N LYS A 31 -10.55 13.25 -47.16
CA LYS A 31 -10.46 11.91 -46.53
C LYS A 31 -9.19 11.14 -46.90
N ASP A 32 -8.51 11.51 -47.99
CA ASP A 32 -7.31 10.87 -48.52
C ASP A 32 -6.02 11.61 -48.04
N ASN A 33 -6.17 12.61 -47.18
CA ASN A 33 -5.01 13.27 -46.57
C ASN A 33 -4.21 12.28 -45.72
N GLU A 34 -2.95 12.05 -46.06
CA GLU A 34 -2.08 11.06 -45.43
C GLU A 34 -1.95 11.26 -43.92
N LYS A 35 -1.78 12.50 -43.45
CA LYS A 35 -1.66 12.80 -42.04
C LYS A 35 -2.94 12.45 -41.29
N LEU A 36 -4.11 12.79 -41.85
CA LEU A 36 -5.41 12.45 -41.24
C LEU A 36 -5.57 10.95 -41.17
N VAL A 37 -5.30 10.21 -42.27
CA VAL A 37 -5.42 8.75 -42.32
C VAL A 37 -4.50 8.09 -41.28
N ASN A 38 -3.25 8.53 -41.18
CA ASN A 38 -2.29 8.03 -40.21
C ASN A 38 -2.74 8.31 -38.78
N ALA A 39 -3.27 9.50 -38.47
CA ALA A 39 -3.81 9.85 -37.16
C ALA A 39 -5.01 8.96 -36.79
N CYS A 40 -5.94 8.76 -37.72
CA CYS A 40 -7.09 7.87 -37.54
C CYS A 40 -6.64 6.43 -37.25
N ASN A 41 -5.71 5.91 -38.04
CA ASN A 41 -5.17 4.54 -37.87
C ASN A 41 -4.49 4.40 -36.51
N LYS A 42 -3.67 5.39 -36.09
CA LYS A 42 -2.99 5.40 -34.81
C LYS A 42 -3.97 5.50 -33.64
N ALA A 43 -4.92 6.44 -33.70
CA ALA A 43 -5.94 6.56 -32.65
C ALA A 43 -6.78 5.28 -32.53
N ASN A 44 -7.23 4.74 -33.65
CA ASN A 44 -8.01 3.49 -33.69
C ASN A 44 -7.20 2.29 -33.18
N SER A 45 -5.89 2.21 -33.43
CA SER A 45 -5.06 1.13 -32.89
C SER A 45 -5.03 1.16 -31.36
N ILE A 46 -5.00 2.36 -30.74
CA ILE A 46 -5.07 2.52 -29.30
C ILE A 46 -6.47 2.16 -28.78
N LEU A 47 -7.52 2.73 -29.38
CA LEU A 47 -8.90 2.60 -28.92
C LEU A 47 -9.46 1.17 -29.05
N ASN A 48 -8.98 0.41 -30.03
CA ASN A 48 -9.36 -0.99 -30.24
C ASN A 48 -8.50 -1.98 -29.43
N SER A 49 -7.47 -1.47 -28.73
CA SER A 49 -6.61 -2.30 -27.89
C SER A 49 -7.16 -2.42 -26.47
N THR A 50 -6.87 -3.55 -25.83
CA THR A 50 -7.19 -3.78 -24.43
C THR A 50 -5.94 -3.60 -23.57
N PHE A 51 -6.08 -2.85 -22.48
CA PHE A 51 -5.00 -2.63 -21.54
C PHE A 51 -5.41 -3.11 -20.15
N SER A 52 -4.46 -3.68 -19.43
CA SER A 52 -4.67 -4.11 -18.07
C SER A 52 -3.39 -3.93 -17.22
N VAL A 53 -3.57 -3.89 -15.90
CA VAL A 53 -2.46 -3.87 -14.95
C VAL A 53 -2.54 -5.12 -14.09
N LYS A 54 -1.48 -5.94 -14.11
CA LYS A 54 -1.35 -7.10 -13.22
C LYS A 54 -0.66 -6.67 -11.93
N VAL A 55 -1.37 -6.79 -10.81
CA VAL A 55 -0.89 -6.48 -9.47
C VAL A 55 -0.82 -7.80 -8.69
N ILE A 56 0.38 -8.36 -8.55
CA ILE A 56 0.64 -9.69 -7.96
C ILE A 56 -0.18 -10.76 -8.70
N ASN A 57 -1.27 -11.26 -8.11
CA ASN A 57 -2.15 -12.28 -8.67
C ASN A 57 -3.47 -11.72 -9.23
N LYS A 58 -3.71 -10.41 -9.14
CA LYS A 58 -4.93 -9.74 -9.60
C LYS A 58 -4.67 -8.96 -10.89
N VAL A 59 -5.64 -9.00 -11.80
CA VAL A 59 -5.62 -8.22 -13.04
C VAL A 59 -6.69 -7.14 -12.95
N GLU A 60 -6.28 -5.88 -13.09
CA GLU A 60 -7.14 -4.71 -13.21
C GLU A 60 -7.28 -4.36 -14.68
N ASN A 61 -8.43 -4.64 -15.26
CA ASN A 61 -8.74 -4.27 -16.63
C ASN A 61 -9.07 -2.77 -16.70
N ILE A 62 -8.55 -2.11 -17.73
CA ILE A 62 -8.82 -0.69 -17.99
C ILE A 62 -9.95 -0.63 -19.02
N ASP A 63 -11.08 -0.04 -18.65
CA ASP A 63 -12.23 0.06 -19.54
C ASP A 63 -11.96 1.01 -20.72
N SER A 64 -12.69 0.80 -21.81
CA SER A 64 -12.52 1.54 -23.06
C SER A 64 -12.83 3.04 -22.92
N ALA A 65 -13.74 3.42 -22.02
CA ALA A 65 -14.06 4.83 -21.76
C ALA A 65 -12.88 5.54 -21.10
N THR A 66 -12.22 4.87 -20.15
CA THR A 66 -11.00 5.35 -19.52
C THR A 66 -9.88 5.53 -20.54
N VAL A 67 -9.61 4.52 -21.40
CA VAL A 67 -8.60 4.61 -22.47
C VAL A 67 -8.91 5.75 -23.43
N LYS A 68 -10.19 5.86 -23.87
CA LYS A 68 -10.65 6.95 -24.75
C LYS A 68 -10.39 8.32 -24.15
N SER A 69 -10.54 8.48 -22.84
CA SER A 69 -10.29 9.76 -22.16
C SER A 69 -8.83 10.20 -22.19
N TRP A 70 -7.89 9.28 -22.42
CA TRP A 70 -6.46 9.52 -22.47
C TRP A 70 -5.95 9.93 -23.85
N VAL A 71 -6.75 9.73 -24.91
CA VAL A 71 -6.32 9.92 -26.28
C VAL A 71 -7.02 11.13 -26.87
N SER A 72 -6.26 11.98 -27.55
CA SER A 72 -6.77 13.12 -28.32
C SER A 72 -6.00 13.27 -29.62
N VAL A 73 -6.64 13.91 -30.62
CA VAL A 73 -5.98 14.30 -31.86
C VAL A 73 -6.04 15.81 -31.95
N ASP A 74 -4.91 16.44 -32.16
CA ASP A 74 -4.84 17.92 -32.28
C ASP A 74 -5.20 18.39 -33.73
N LYS A 75 -5.20 19.71 -33.92
CA LYS A 75 -5.52 20.36 -35.21
C LYS A 75 -4.52 20.03 -36.33
N ASP A 76 -3.34 19.59 -35.97
CA ASP A 76 -2.25 19.23 -36.91
C ASP A 76 -2.16 17.71 -37.14
N PHE A 77 -3.20 16.96 -36.68
CA PHE A 77 -3.36 15.50 -36.74
C PHE A 77 -2.32 14.71 -35.92
N ASN A 78 -1.75 15.31 -34.85
CA ASN A 78 -0.93 14.52 -33.94
C ASN A 78 -1.84 13.78 -32.94
N VAL A 79 -1.58 12.48 -32.75
CA VAL A 79 -2.24 11.69 -31.73
C VAL A 79 -1.50 11.85 -30.41
N ASN A 80 -2.15 12.46 -29.45
CA ASN A 80 -1.59 12.76 -28.13
C ASN A 80 -2.17 11.80 -27.08
N VAL A 81 -1.31 11.32 -26.18
CA VAL A 81 -1.68 10.51 -25.01
C VAL A 81 -1.46 11.36 -23.75
N ASP A 82 -2.53 11.56 -22.99
CA ASP A 82 -2.53 12.36 -21.76
C ASP A 82 -1.90 11.59 -20.58
N GLU A 83 -0.61 11.86 -20.35
CA GLU A 83 0.16 11.24 -19.27
C GLU A 83 -0.30 11.69 -17.88
N THR A 84 -1.00 12.81 -17.75
CA THR A 84 -1.56 13.26 -16.47
C THR A 84 -2.74 12.40 -16.08
N LYS A 85 -3.65 12.13 -17.03
CA LYS A 85 -4.80 11.23 -16.78
C LYS A 85 -4.35 9.80 -16.50
N ILE A 86 -3.33 9.29 -17.21
CA ILE A 86 -2.72 8.00 -16.89
C ILE A 86 -2.13 8.03 -15.47
N GLY A 87 -1.43 9.10 -15.09
CA GLY A 87 -0.92 9.28 -13.73
C GLY A 87 -2.01 9.23 -12.68
N ASN A 88 -3.13 9.92 -12.91
CA ASN A 88 -4.28 9.91 -11.99
C ASN A 88 -4.87 8.48 -11.84
N TYR A 89 -4.98 7.73 -12.92
CA TYR A 89 -5.41 6.33 -12.85
C TYR A 89 -4.41 5.48 -12.04
N VAL A 90 -3.12 5.66 -12.26
CA VAL A 90 -2.07 4.96 -11.49
C VAL A 90 -2.15 5.31 -10.00
N GLU A 91 -2.49 6.55 -9.63
CA GLU A 91 -2.67 6.93 -8.22
C GLU A 91 -3.90 6.25 -7.59
N THR A 92 -4.95 5.95 -8.35
CA THR A 92 -6.06 5.12 -7.84
C THR A 92 -5.57 3.71 -7.48
N LEU A 93 -4.74 3.11 -8.33
CA LEU A 93 -4.13 1.81 -8.04
C LEU A 93 -3.13 1.88 -6.88
N ASN A 94 -2.31 2.94 -6.82
CA ASN A 94 -1.40 3.18 -5.71
C ASN A 94 -2.15 3.28 -4.39
N SER A 95 -3.24 4.04 -4.35
CA SER A 95 -4.10 4.17 -3.17
C SER A 95 -4.74 2.84 -2.77
N LYS A 96 -5.11 2.00 -3.74
CA LYS A 96 -5.75 0.69 -3.52
C LYS A 96 -4.77 -0.36 -3.00
N TYR A 97 -3.54 -0.40 -3.54
CA TYR A 97 -2.61 -1.51 -3.33
C TYR A 97 -1.41 -1.21 -2.43
N THR A 98 -1.14 0.04 -2.12
CA THR A 98 -0.13 0.42 -1.13
C THR A 98 -0.70 0.28 0.27
N THR A 99 0.01 -0.47 1.12
CA THR A 99 -0.32 -0.66 2.55
C THR A 99 0.72 -0.03 3.47
N TYR A 100 1.90 0.30 2.95
CA TYR A 100 2.95 1.02 3.67
C TYR A 100 2.46 2.39 4.16
N GLY A 101 2.67 2.67 5.45
CA GLY A 101 2.31 3.94 6.07
C GLY A 101 0.81 4.13 6.33
N LYS A 102 -0.02 3.09 6.13
CA LYS A 102 -1.45 3.12 6.43
C LYS A 102 -1.76 2.45 7.75
N ASP A 103 -2.81 2.93 8.40
CA ASP A 103 -3.39 2.28 9.56
C ASP A 103 -3.93 0.90 9.19
N ARG A 104 -3.80 -0.04 10.13
CA ARG A 104 -4.23 -1.42 9.97
C ARG A 104 -5.28 -1.79 10.98
N LYS A 105 -6.33 -2.46 10.51
CA LYS A 105 -7.22 -3.22 11.39
C LYS A 105 -6.56 -4.57 11.63
N PHE A 106 -6.12 -4.80 12.86
CA PHE A 106 -5.43 -6.00 13.28
C PHE A 106 -6.31 -6.80 14.24
N LYS A 107 -6.58 -8.06 13.88
CA LYS A 107 -7.27 -8.99 14.77
C LYS A 107 -6.24 -9.61 15.70
N THR A 108 -6.38 -9.33 16.98
CA THR A 108 -5.45 -9.77 18.03
C THR A 108 -5.61 -11.27 18.33
N THR A 109 -4.64 -11.85 19.03
CA THR A 109 -4.73 -13.21 19.56
C THR A 109 -5.94 -13.40 20.49
N TYR A 110 -6.41 -12.35 21.15
CA TYR A 110 -7.63 -12.38 21.98
C TYR A 110 -8.92 -12.39 21.16
N GLY A 111 -8.87 -12.08 19.86
CA GLY A 111 -10.01 -12.11 18.93
C GLY A 111 -10.66 -10.76 18.64
N ASP A 112 -10.36 -9.74 19.40
CA ASP A 112 -10.78 -8.36 19.17
C ASP A 112 -9.98 -7.70 18.03
N VAL A 113 -10.45 -6.54 17.56
CA VAL A 113 -9.83 -5.80 16.44
C VAL A 113 -9.34 -4.45 16.93
N VAL A 114 -8.04 -4.25 16.88
CA VAL A 114 -7.40 -2.97 17.19
C VAL A 114 -6.98 -2.22 15.91
N THR A 115 -6.85 -0.90 16.01
CA THR A 115 -6.25 -0.10 14.94
C THR A 115 -4.79 0.14 15.25
N VAL A 116 -3.90 -0.37 14.39
CA VAL A 116 -2.46 -0.18 14.53
C VAL A 116 -2.01 0.86 13.51
N SER A 117 -1.61 2.02 14.00
CA SER A 117 -1.08 3.13 13.21
C SER A 117 0.44 3.12 13.23
N LYS A 118 1.05 3.75 12.21
CA LYS A 118 2.52 3.91 12.10
C LYS A 118 3.27 2.60 11.77
N GLY A 119 4.59 2.71 11.81
CA GLY A 119 5.52 1.64 11.46
C GLY A 119 6.00 1.71 10.01
N ASP A 120 6.95 0.84 9.68
CA ASP A 120 7.62 0.81 8.36
C ASP A 120 7.36 -0.48 7.56
N TYR A 121 6.39 -1.28 7.99
CA TYR A 121 5.97 -2.48 7.29
C TYR A 121 4.86 -2.19 6.27
N GLY A 122 4.90 -2.92 5.18
CA GLY A 122 3.87 -2.91 4.15
C GLY A 122 4.46 -2.83 2.74
N ARG A 123 3.60 -3.09 1.76
CA ARG A 123 3.97 -2.93 0.34
C ARG A 123 3.74 -1.49 -0.10
N LYS A 124 4.58 -1.04 -1.04
CA LYS A 124 4.42 0.27 -1.69
C LYS A 124 4.56 0.09 -3.20
N LEU A 125 3.49 0.41 -3.93
CA LEU A 125 3.49 0.38 -5.38
C LEU A 125 4.56 1.36 -5.93
N ASN A 126 5.27 0.97 -6.97
CA ASN A 126 6.13 1.89 -7.70
C ASN A 126 5.29 2.63 -8.75
N ALA A 127 4.58 3.67 -8.33
CA ALA A 127 3.67 4.44 -9.16
C ALA A 127 4.40 5.10 -10.36
N THR A 128 5.63 5.58 -10.16
CA THR A 128 6.44 6.19 -11.22
C THR A 128 6.74 5.18 -12.34
N SER A 129 7.22 3.99 -11.99
CA SER A 129 7.48 2.94 -12.97
C SER A 129 6.20 2.51 -13.68
N LEU A 130 5.11 2.31 -12.92
CA LEU A 130 3.84 1.89 -13.50
C LEU A 130 3.27 2.94 -14.47
N LYS A 131 3.36 4.23 -14.15
CA LYS A 131 2.96 5.32 -15.05
C LYS A 131 3.75 5.26 -16.35
N THR A 132 5.08 5.15 -16.29
CA THR A 132 5.95 5.07 -17.46
C THR A 132 5.63 3.85 -18.32
N ASP A 133 5.51 2.67 -17.71
CA ASP A 133 5.26 1.42 -18.40
C ASP A 133 3.87 1.43 -19.07
N LEU A 134 2.83 1.94 -18.37
CA LEU A 134 1.47 2.05 -18.91
C LEU A 134 1.38 3.10 -20.02
N THR A 135 2.00 4.25 -19.87
CA THR A 135 2.07 5.28 -20.92
C THR A 135 2.70 4.72 -22.20
N THR A 136 3.80 3.99 -22.06
CA THR A 136 4.48 3.34 -23.17
C THR A 136 3.58 2.31 -23.84
N ALA A 137 2.89 1.48 -23.08
CA ALA A 137 1.96 0.48 -23.58
C ALA A 137 0.82 1.12 -24.40
N VAL A 138 0.21 2.19 -23.87
CA VAL A 138 -0.87 2.93 -24.57
C VAL A 138 -0.35 3.58 -25.85
N LYS A 139 0.81 4.27 -25.81
CA LYS A 139 1.41 4.88 -27.00
C LYS A 139 1.72 3.87 -28.12
N ASN A 140 2.06 2.64 -27.74
CA ASN A 140 2.30 1.57 -28.73
C ASN A 140 1.03 1.12 -29.46
N GLY A 141 -0.16 1.28 -28.88
CA GLY A 141 -1.44 0.93 -29.51
C GLY A 141 -1.61 -0.57 -29.77
N LYS A 142 -1.08 -1.42 -28.88
CA LYS A 142 -1.24 -2.87 -28.92
C LYS A 142 -1.71 -3.37 -27.57
N SER A 143 -2.70 -4.27 -27.58
CA SER A 143 -3.20 -4.90 -26.36
C SER A 143 -2.06 -5.44 -25.48
N SER A 144 -2.07 -5.08 -24.21
CA SER A 144 -0.99 -5.47 -23.30
C SER A 144 -1.43 -5.48 -21.83
N THR A 145 -0.74 -6.30 -21.05
CA THR A 145 -0.83 -6.33 -19.59
C THR A 145 0.47 -5.80 -18.99
N VAL A 146 0.39 -4.66 -18.30
CA VAL A 146 1.53 -4.07 -17.60
C VAL A 146 1.63 -4.72 -16.20
N VAL A 147 2.81 -5.22 -15.83
CA VAL A 147 3.03 -5.80 -14.51
C VAL A 147 3.47 -4.71 -13.53
N ALA A 148 2.68 -4.50 -12.49
CA ALA A 148 3.00 -3.54 -11.45
C ALA A 148 4.19 -4.00 -10.61
N LYS A 149 5.17 -3.12 -10.43
CA LYS A 149 6.33 -3.32 -9.57
C LYS A 149 6.10 -2.64 -8.22
N PHE A 150 6.76 -3.13 -7.18
CA PHE A 150 6.71 -2.57 -5.85
C PHE A 150 8.09 -2.05 -5.44
N SER A 151 8.14 -0.84 -4.86
CA SER A 151 9.34 -0.29 -4.23
C SER A 151 9.56 -0.84 -2.81
N ARG A 152 8.49 -1.38 -2.19
CA ARG A 152 8.53 -2.14 -0.93
C ARG A 152 7.61 -3.34 -1.04
N THR A 153 8.04 -4.48 -0.54
CA THR A 153 7.27 -5.72 -0.53
C THR A 153 6.75 -6.03 0.87
N ALA A 154 5.67 -6.81 0.95
CA ALA A 154 5.17 -7.43 2.17
C ALA A 154 5.16 -8.94 2.00
N MET A 155 5.19 -9.70 3.10
CA MET A 155 5.25 -11.16 3.05
C MET A 155 3.91 -11.84 2.76
N GLY A 156 2.81 -11.13 2.98
CA GLY A 156 1.47 -11.68 2.81
C GLY A 156 0.84 -11.44 1.44
N SER A 157 -0.43 -11.86 1.31
CA SER A 157 -1.26 -11.72 0.11
C SER A 157 -1.72 -10.28 -0.13
N LEU A 158 -2.47 -10.04 -1.21
CA LEU A 158 -3.11 -8.73 -1.45
C LEU A 158 -4.12 -8.36 -0.37
N GLU A 159 -4.85 -9.35 0.15
CA GLU A 159 -5.91 -9.20 1.13
C GLU A 159 -5.37 -9.09 2.57
N ASN A 160 -4.28 -9.82 2.85
CA ASN A 160 -3.60 -9.81 4.15
C ASN A 160 -2.08 -9.70 3.94
N ASP A 161 -1.58 -8.49 3.93
CA ASP A 161 -0.15 -8.24 3.69
C ASP A 161 0.76 -8.62 4.87
N LEU A 162 0.21 -8.86 6.07
CA LEU A 162 0.95 -9.41 7.20
C LEU A 162 1.33 -10.88 6.98
N GLY A 163 0.47 -11.61 6.24
CA GLY A 163 0.65 -13.05 6.06
C GLY A 163 0.34 -13.84 7.34
N THR A 164 1.00 -14.97 7.48
CA THR A 164 0.73 -15.94 8.56
C THR A 164 1.94 -16.19 9.47
N THR A 165 3.04 -15.51 9.24
CA THR A 165 4.27 -15.56 10.06
C THR A 165 4.62 -14.15 10.53
N TYR A 166 4.42 -13.85 11.80
CA TYR A 166 4.63 -12.53 12.38
C TYR A 166 4.82 -12.60 13.90
N ALA A 167 5.35 -11.54 14.49
CA ALA A 167 5.36 -11.32 15.92
C ALA A 167 4.22 -10.36 16.30
N GLU A 168 3.45 -10.70 17.32
CA GLU A 168 2.39 -9.90 17.93
C GLU A 168 2.83 -9.48 19.32
N ILE A 169 2.81 -8.19 19.63
CA ILE A 169 3.26 -7.63 20.90
C ILE A 169 2.17 -6.73 21.45
N ASP A 170 1.56 -7.16 22.53
CA ASP A 170 0.59 -6.42 23.30
C ASP A 170 1.32 -5.58 24.36
N LEU A 171 1.37 -4.28 24.12
CA LEU A 171 2.05 -3.30 24.99
C LEU A 171 1.27 -3.03 26.27
N THR A 172 -0.05 -3.26 26.28
CA THR A 172 -0.90 -3.09 27.47
C THR A 172 -0.74 -4.25 28.44
N ASN A 173 -0.85 -5.48 27.94
CA ASN A 173 -0.81 -6.67 28.77
C ASN A 173 0.61 -7.25 28.92
N GLN A 174 1.60 -6.61 28.32
CA GLN A 174 3.02 -7.01 28.38
C GLN A 174 3.22 -8.47 27.98
N ARG A 175 2.63 -8.84 26.84
CA ARG A 175 2.64 -10.19 26.31
C ARG A 175 2.92 -10.22 24.83
N MET A 176 3.62 -11.25 24.36
CA MET A 176 3.85 -11.44 22.93
C MET A 176 3.57 -12.86 22.48
N TRP A 177 3.23 -12.98 21.19
CA TRP A 177 3.09 -14.24 20.48
C TRP A 177 3.93 -14.22 19.21
N MET A 178 4.57 -15.34 18.95
CA MET A 178 5.21 -15.61 17.67
C MET A 178 4.31 -16.56 16.87
N TYR A 179 3.86 -16.09 15.74
CA TYR A 179 3.13 -16.89 14.76
C TYR A 179 4.05 -17.42 13.68
N LYS A 180 3.91 -18.69 13.35
CA LYS A 180 4.56 -19.35 12.22
C LYS A 180 3.52 -20.13 11.44
N ASP A 181 3.33 -19.79 10.15
CA ASP A 181 2.38 -20.44 9.25
C ASP A 181 0.95 -20.54 9.85
N GLY A 182 0.50 -19.44 10.50
CA GLY A 182 -0.82 -19.29 11.10
C GLY A 182 -1.00 -19.98 12.47
N LYS A 183 0.05 -20.55 13.05
CA LYS A 183 0.02 -21.18 14.37
C LYS A 183 0.87 -20.42 15.36
N VAL A 184 0.39 -20.27 16.58
CA VAL A 184 1.21 -19.76 17.69
C VAL A 184 2.28 -20.82 18.02
N VAL A 185 3.55 -20.45 17.87
CA VAL A 185 4.70 -21.32 18.17
C VAL A 185 5.41 -20.92 19.46
N VAL A 186 5.30 -19.66 19.86
CA VAL A 186 5.76 -19.14 21.16
C VAL A 186 4.74 -18.16 21.71
N ALA A 187 4.43 -18.24 22.99
CA ALA A 187 3.71 -17.23 23.75
C ALA A 187 4.50 -16.96 25.04
N THR A 188 4.68 -15.70 25.40
CA THR A 188 5.48 -15.31 26.57
C THR A 188 5.12 -13.92 27.07
N ASP A 189 5.27 -13.70 28.37
CA ASP A 189 5.28 -12.38 28.94
C ASP A 189 6.58 -11.66 28.57
N VAL A 190 6.53 -10.33 28.49
CA VAL A 190 7.65 -9.46 28.08
C VAL A 190 7.82 -8.29 29.03
N VAL A 191 8.94 -7.56 28.90
CA VAL A 191 9.09 -6.23 29.48
C VAL A 191 9.45 -5.27 28.35
N THR A 192 8.53 -4.39 27.99
CA THR A 192 8.73 -3.40 26.93
C THR A 192 9.39 -2.12 27.45
N GLY A 193 9.47 -1.11 26.62
CA GLY A 193 9.99 0.20 26.98
C GLY A 193 9.24 0.82 28.15
N LYS A 194 9.95 1.61 28.97
CA LYS A 194 9.37 2.36 30.07
C LYS A 194 8.43 3.44 29.52
N PRO A 195 7.18 3.54 30.03
CA PRO A 195 6.18 4.47 29.49
C PRO A 195 6.37 5.89 30.03
N ASP A 196 7.49 6.52 29.70
CA ASP A 196 7.85 7.87 30.13
C ASP A 196 7.88 8.91 29.00
N GLY A 197 7.47 8.51 27.79
CA GLY A 197 7.44 9.36 26.60
C GLY A 197 8.76 9.44 25.84
N GLU A 198 9.85 8.93 26.41
CA GLU A 198 11.18 8.89 25.79
C GLU A 198 11.62 7.45 25.47
N HIS A 199 11.28 6.51 26.32
CA HIS A 199 11.71 5.12 26.26
C HIS A 199 10.59 4.15 25.87
N ASP A 200 9.45 4.64 25.43
CA ASP A 200 8.32 3.78 25.03
C ASP A 200 8.70 2.84 23.89
N THR A 201 8.18 1.62 23.92
CA THR A 201 8.09 0.81 22.69
C THR A 201 6.98 1.39 21.83
N PRO A 202 7.27 1.95 20.65
CA PRO A 202 6.25 2.63 19.88
C PRO A 202 5.26 1.66 19.24
N GLN A 203 3.96 2.01 19.32
CA GLN A 203 2.93 1.33 18.56
C GLN A 203 3.23 1.41 17.06
N GLY A 204 2.99 0.30 16.33
CA GLY A 204 3.18 0.27 14.89
C GLY A 204 3.28 -1.13 14.32
N THR A 205 3.29 -1.21 13.00
CA THR A 205 3.63 -2.43 12.28
C THR A 205 5.00 -2.23 11.64
N TYR A 206 5.97 -2.98 12.12
CA TYR A 206 7.37 -2.89 11.71
C TYR A 206 7.78 -4.15 10.95
N LYS A 207 8.95 -4.11 10.33
CA LYS A 207 9.55 -5.33 9.80
C LYS A 207 10.79 -5.72 10.58
N LEU A 208 10.97 -7.01 10.82
CA LEU A 208 12.22 -7.55 11.36
C LEU A 208 13.35 -7.28 10.36
N LYS A 209 14.36 -6.51 10.79
CA LYS A 209 15.43 -6.02 9.90
C LYS A 209 16.49 -7.06 9.62
N TYR A 210 16.98 -7.69 10.67
CA TYR A 210 17.93 -8.78 10.63
C TYR A 210 17.87 -9.59 11.94
N LYS A 211 18.70 -10.61 12.06
CA LYS A 211 18.88 -11.41 13.27
C LYS A 211 20.38 -11.57 13.53
N GLU A 212 20.78 -11.42 14.77
CA GLU A 212 22.18 -11.52 15.19
C GLU A 212 22.31 -12.31 16.50
N LYS A 213 23.27 -13.23 16.57
CA LYS A 213 23.63 -13.93 17.81
C LYS A 213 24.80 -13.22 18.48
N ASN A 214 24.78 -13.23 19.83
CA ASN A 214 25.86 -12.66 20.62
C ASN A 214 26.16 -11.19 20.29
N ALA A 215 25.11 -10.40 20.12
CA ALA A 215 25.20 -8.97 19.86
C ALA A 215 25.54 -8.21 21.15
N THR A 216 26.10 -7.02 20.99
CA THR A 216 26.29 -6.08 22.11
C THR A 216 25.46 -4.83 21.84
N LEU A 217 24.42 -4.62 22.63
CA LEU A 217 23.58 -3.43 22.56
C LEU A 217 24.28 -2.28 23.26
N LYS A 218 24.48 -1.18 22.54
CA LYS A 218 25.17 0.01 23.05
C LYS A 218 24.24 1.21 23.05
N GLY A 219 24.24 1.95 24.14
CA GLY A 219 23.58 3.25 24.27
C GLY A 219 24.53 4.24 24.94
N ALA A 220 24.06 5.46 25.21
CA ALA A 220 24.90 6.51 25.81
C ALA A 220 25.55 6.06 27.13
N ASN A 221 24.85 5.27 27.96
CA ASN A 221 25.24 4.89 29.31
C ASN A 221 25.27 3.38 29.56
N TYR A 222 25.18 2.54 28.51
CA TYR A 222 25.19 1.07 28.65
C TYR A 222 25.89 0.38 27.49
N SER A 223 26.42 -0.80 27.80
CA SER A 223 26.96 -1.77 26.83
C SER A 223 26.58 -3.15 27.34
N THR A 224 25.55 -3.75 26.77
CA THR A 224 24.91 -4.97 27.28
C THR A 224 24.99 -6.07 26.25
N PRO A 225 25.66 -7.21 26.54
CA PRO A 225 25.63 -8.37 25.66
C PRO A 225 24.28 -9.07 25.74
N VAL A 226 23.78 -9.52 24.57
CA VAL A 226 22.57 -10.34 24.43
C VAL A 226 22.88 -11.53 23.52
N ALA A 227 22.28 -12.68 23.80
CA ALA A 227 22.49 -13.88 23.00
C ALA A 227 21.71 -13.81 21.67
N TRP A 228 20.54 -13.17 21.68
CA TRP A 228 19.59 -13.16 20.56
C TRP A 228 19.10 -11.75 20.29
N TRP A 229 19.50 -11.15 19.18
CA TRP A 229 19.12 -9.81 18.78
C TRP A 229 18.27 -9.82 17.50
N MET A 230 17.13 -9.16 17.54
CA MET A 230 16.12 -9.12 16.48
C MET A 230 15.53 -7.70 16.34
N PRO A 231 16.25 -6.74 15.71
CA PRO A 231 15.81 -5.35 15.57
C PRO A 231 14.66 -5.20 14.57
N PHE A 232 13.70 -4.31 14.90
CA PHE A 232 12.57 -4.01 14.02
C PHE A 232 12.32 -2.51 13.80
N ASN A 233 12.71 -1.63 14.74
CA ASN A 233 12.50 -0.18 14.61
C ASN A 233 13.70 0.61 15.10
N GLY A 234 14.58 1.10 14.19
CA GLY A 234 15.85 1.72 14.55
C GLY A 234 16.67 0.77 15.43
N ASP A 235 17.01 1.24 16.64
CA ASP A 235 17.74 0.48 17.66
C ASP A 235 16.80 -0.29 18.60
N ILE A 236 15.50 -0.33 18.30
CA ILE A 236 14.52 -1.09 19.06
C ILE A 236 14.38 -2.48 18.45
N GLY A 237 14.48 -3.51 19.29
CA GLY A 237 14.35 -4.91 18.88
C GLY A 237 13.86 -5.82 20.00
N MET A 238 13.64 -7.07 19.65
CA MET A 238 13.38 -8.16 20.60
C MET A 238 14.72 -8.81 20.96
N HIS A 239 14.95 -9.06 22.26
CA HIS A 239 16.17 -9.73 22.72
C HIS A 239 15.97 -10.39 24.08
N ASP A 240 16.85 -11.31 24.45
CA ASP A 240 16.90 -11.86 25.81
C ASP A 240 17.37 -10.82 26.82
N ALA A 241 16.82 -10.90 28.03
CA ALA A 241 17.13 -9.98 29.13
C ALA A 241 17.32 -10.74 30.45
N THR A 242 18.48 -11.37 30.60
CA THR A 242 18.80 -12.19 31.78
C THR A 242 18.87 -11.43 33.08
N TRP A 243 18.95 -10.10 33.03
CA TRP A 243 18.90 -9.20 34.20
C TRP A 243 17.48 -8.91 34.68
N GLN A 244 16.45 -9.31 33.93
CA GLN A 244 15.07 -9.18 34.37
C GLN A 244 14.67 -10.42 35.18
N PRO A 245 14.33 -10.27 36.49
CA PRO A 245 13.94 -11.41 37.33
C PRO A 245 12.54 -11.93 37.00
N THR A 246 11.67 -11.07 36.42
CA THR A 246 10.29 -11.41 36.06
C THR A 246 9.89 -10.66 34.78
N PHE A 247 8.86 -11.15 34.09
CA PHE A 247 8.29 -10.57 32.90
C PHE A 247 6.78 -10.41 33.05
N GLY A 248 6.19 -9.50 32.26
CA GLY A 248 4.76 -9.23 32.28
C GLY A 248 4.30 -8.23 33.34
N GLY A 249 2.99 -8.02 33.40
CA GLY A 249 2.33 -7.12 34.36
C GLY A 249 2.87 -5.69 34.32
N ASP A 250 2.93 -5.05 35.48
CA ASP A 250 3.34 -3.65 35.61
C ASP A 250 4.86 -3.45 35.69
N ARG A 251 5.64 -4.50 35.45
CA ARG A 251 7.10 -4.41 35.61
C ARG A 251 7.71 -3.34 34.68
N TYR A 252 7.22 -3.18 33.46
CA TYR A 252 7.71 -2.20 32.51
C TYR A 252 7.59 -0.75 32.98
N ILE A 253 6.67 -0.46 33.91
CA ILE A 253 6.45 0.89 34.44
C ILE A 253 7.70 1.39 35.18
N LYS A 254 8.32 0.55 36.01
CA LYS A 254 9.50 0.92 36.83
C LYS A 254 10.81 0.38 36.26
N HIS A 255 10.77 -0.76 35.58
CA HIS A 255 11.94 -1.50 35.10
C HIS A 255 11.87 -1.78 33.58
N GLY A 256 11.15 -0.92 32.85
CA GLY A 256 11.09 -0.97 31.40
C GLY A 256 12.45 -0.71 30.74
N SER A 257 12.57 -1.15 29.50
CA SER A 257 13.74 -0.94 28.65
C SER A 257 13.77 0.49 28.07
N HIS A 258 14.76 0.79 27.24
CA HIS A 258 14.80 2.00 26.40
C HIS A 258 14.06 1.81 25.05
N GLY A 259 12.96 1.05 25.04
CA GLY A 259 12.12 0.79 23.88
C GLY A 259 12.18 -0.65 23.37
N CYS A 260 13.18 -1.43 23.70
CA CYS A 260 13.28 -2.84 23.31
C CYS A 260 12.25 -3.72 24.01
N VAL A 261 11.97 -4.87 23.42
CA VAL A 261 11.12 -5.93 23.97
C VAL A 261 12.01 -6.99 24.62
N ASN A 262 12.10 -6.93 25.93
CA ASN A 262 12.89 -7.85 26.76
C ASN A 262 12.15 -9.19 26.91
N LEU A 263 12.85 -10.30 26.68
CA LEU A 263 12.34 -11.66 26.68
C LEU A 263 13.11 -12.56 27.67
N PRO A 264 12.46 -13.62 28.21
CA PRO A 264 13.18 -14.73 28.81
C PRO A 264 14.15 -15.35 27.80
N LEU A 265 15.32 -15.78 28.24
CA LEU A 265 16.40 -16.29 27.39
C LEU A 265 15.95 -17.45 26.49
N ASP A 266 15.22 -18.42 27.04
CA ASP A 266 14.70 -19.57 26.31
C ASP A 266 13.64 -19.18 25.25
N LYS A 267 12.83 -18.17 25.56
CA LYS A 267 11.80 -17.64 24.66
C LYS A 267 12.44 -16.82 23.53
N ALA A 268 13.45 -15.99 23.85
CA ALA A 268 14.21 -15.27 22.82
C ALA A 268 14.88 -16.23 21.83
N ALA A 269 15.50 -17.31 22.33
CA ALA A 269 16.08 -18.38 21.50
C ALA A 269 15.05 -19.03 20.59
N SER A 270 13.88 -19.37 21.16
CA SER A 270 12.79 -19.98 20.39
C SER A 270 12.23 -19.06 19.32
N ILE A 271 11.96 -17.79 19.67
CA ILE A 271 11.49 -16.75 18.72
C ILE A 271 12.53 -16.55 17.62
N PHE A 272 13.81 -16.44 17.97
CA PHE A 272 14.90 -16.29 17.00
C PHE A 272 14.91 -17.41 15.97
N ASN A 273 14.65 -18.65 16.37
CA ASN A 273 14.63 -19.80 15.45
C ASN A 273 13.46 -19.73 14.46
N TYR A 274 12.28 -19.28 14.90
CA TYR A 274 11.08 -19.16 14.05
C TYR A 274 11.05 -17.86 13.24
N ALA A 275 11.69 -16.80 13.74
CA ALA A 275 11.66 -15.48 13.10
C ALA A 275 12.35 -15.50 11.74
N VAL A 276 11.75 -14.79 10.78
CA VAL A 276 12.24 -14.64 9.40
C VAL A 276 12.48 -13.16 9.13
N VAL A 277 13.61 -12.83 8.53
CA VAL A 277 13.91 -11.45 8.12
C VAL A 277 12.81 -10.91 7.21
N ASN A 278 12.43 -9.66 7.39
CA ASN A 278 11.29 -8.97 6.79
C ASN A 278 9.90 -9.40 7.29
N MET A 279 9.76 -10.33 8.23
CA MET A 279 8.46 -10.63 8.82
C MET A 279 7.89 -9.40 9.56
N PRO A 280 6.54 -9.26 9.65
CA PRO A 280 5.91 -8.22 10.45
C PRO A 280 6.17 -8.41 11.96
N VAL A 281 6.35 -7.27 12.62
CA VAL A 281 6.30 -7.14 14.09
C VAL A 281 5.22 -6.12 14.39
N VAL A 282 4.12 -6.56 15.00
CA VAL A 282 2.93 -5.75 15.29
C VAL A 282 2.91 -5.40 16.77
N CYS A 283 3.11 -4.11 17.09
CA CYS A 283 3.04 -3.58 18.44
C CYS A 283 1.76 -2.75 18.59
N TYR A 284 0.94 -3.06 19.57
CA TYR A 284 -0.34 -2.37 19.77
C TYR A 284 -0.68 -2.20 21.26
N TYR A 285 -1.60 -1.27 21.50
CA TYR A 285 -2.24 -1.10 22.80
C TYR A 285 -3.70 -1.54 22.72
N HIS A 286 -4.17 -2.27 23.75
CA HIS A 286 -5.58 -2.43 24.02
C HIS A 286 -6.16 -1.19 24.71
N ALA A 287 -7.45 -0.92 24.52
CA ALA A 287 -8.16 -0.03 25.41
C ALA A 287 -8.17 -0.66 26.83
N LYS A 288 -7.95 0.13 27.86
CA LYS A 288 -7.81 -0.36 29.26
C LYS A 288 -9.04 -1.11 29.82
N THR A 289 -10.14 -1.15 29.07
CA THR A 289 -11.40 -1.80 29.44
C THR A 289 -11.49 -3.27 29.03
N ASP A 290 -10.52 -3.80 28.24
CA ASP A 290 -10.68 -5.10 27.54
C ASP A 290 -9.74 -6.20 28.07
N ASN A 291 -9.34 -6.15 29.34
CA ASN A 291 -8.60 -7.24 29.94
C ASN A 291 -9.57 -8.34 30.42
N PRO A 292 -9.70 -9.49 29.70
CA PRO A 292 -10.62 -10.56 30.09
C PRO A 292 -10.23 -11.27 31.40
N ASN A 293 -9.09 -10.89 32.01
CA ASN A 293 -8.62 -11.46 33.28
C ASN A 293 -8.76 -10.54 34.50
N THR A 294 -9.34 -9.35 34.36
CA THR A 294 -9.77 -8.56 35.52
C THR A 294 -11.21 -8.92 35.84
N SER A 295 -11.42 -9.92 36.70
CA SER A 295 -12.66 -10.11 37.43
C SER A 295 -12.96 -8.81 38.18
N THR A 296 -13.93 -8.04 37.72
CA THR A 296 -14.52 -6.91 38.41
C THR A 296 -15.20 -7.42 39.67
N GLU A 297 -14.56 -7.28 40.82
CA GLU A 297 -15.29 -7.23 42.10
C GLU A 297 -16.14 -5.96 42.10
N THR A 298 -17.40 -6.12 41.71
CA THR A 298 -18.41 -5.07 41.84
C THR A 298 -18.76 -4.94 43.31
N THR A 299 -18.13 -4.02 43.99
CA THR A 299 -18.55 -3.62 45.36
C THR A 299 -19.86 -2.85 45.22
N THR A 300 -20.97 -3.54 45.39
CA THR A 300 -22.30 -2.92 45.56
C THR A 300 -22.33 -2.23 46.94
N GLN A 301 -22.10 -0.94 46.98
CA GLN A 301 -22.50 -0.14 48.14
C GLN A 301 -24.00 0.02 48.13
N SER A 302 -24.65 -0.71 49.03
CA SER A 302 -26.07 -0.50 49.36
C SER A 302 -26.18 0.76 50.19
N THR A 303 -26.72 1.83 49.63
CA THR A 303 -27.19 2.99 50.42
C THR A 303 -28.55 2.68 50.98
N THR A 304 -28.62 2.21 52.24
CA THR A 304 -29.82 2.23 53.04
C THR A 304 -30.13 3.69 53.43
N LYS A 305 -31.15 4.27 52.86
CA LYS A 305 -31.80 5.48 53.42
C LYS A 305 -32.64 5.06 54.63
N ALA A 306 -32.27 5.55 55.79
CA ALA A 306 -33.17 5.59 56.96
C ALA A 306 -34.10 6.80 56.89
N SER A 307 -35.35 6.55 57.17
CA SER A 307 -36.47 7.49 57.28
C SER A 307 -36.26 8.50 58.41
#